data_dba24da7326e5ccc51b1bc2656d341fc
#
_entry.id   dba24da7326e5ccc51b1bc2656d341fc
#
_cell.length_a   1.000
_cell.length_b   1.000
_cell.length_c   1.000
_cell.angle_alpha   90.00
_cell.angle_beta   90.00
_cell.angle_gamma   90.00
#
_symmetry.space_group_name_H-M   'P 1'
#
loop_
_entity.id
_entity.type
_entity.pdbx_description
1 polymer ?
#
loop_
_entity_poly.entity_id
_entity_poly.type
_entity_poly.pdbx_seq_one_letter_code
_entity_poly.pdbx_strand_id
1 'polypeptide(L)'
;GEFGGLGIEVGMKDGFVEVITPIEDTPAYNAGLKSGDLIIKLDDTLVKGLTLNDAVKLMRGKPGTSIDIRVLREDVVDPIDIKITRAQIKTKSVKAKLIEPDYAYLRVTQFQDRTGEDLAKAIKKLRAENKHAFNGIILDMRNNPGGLLTQAVSVSAAFLGDGELV
;
A
#
# COMPACT_ATOMS: atom_id res chain seq x y z
N GLY A 1 -19.51 -10.68 -9.90
CA GLY A 1 -18.76 -11.43 -8.88
C GLY A 1 -17.62 -10.58 -8.34
N GLU A 2 -17.51 -10.46 -7.05
CA GLU A 2 -16.43 -9.71 -6.41
C GLU A 2 -15.12 -10.48 -6.59
N PHE A 3 -14.11 -9.85 -7.19
CA PHE A 3 -12.78 -10.41 -7.28
C PHE A 3 -11.97 -10.04 -6.04
N GLY A 4 -11.34 -11.03 -5.44
CA GLY A 4 -10.35 -10.84 -4.41
C GLY A 4 -8.97 -10.60 -5.01
N GLY A 5 -8.12 -9.95 -4.24
CA GLY A 5 -6.72 -9.70 -4.56
C GLY A 5 -5.80 -9.99 -3.39
N LEU A 6 -4.53 -9.71 -3.58
CA LEU A 6 -3.49 -9.87 -2.57
C LEU A 6 -3.13 -8.55 -1.88
N GLY A 7 -3.38 -7.42 -2.55
CA GLY A 7 -3.01 -6.09 -2.04
C GLY A 7 -1.54 -5.77 -2.27
N ILE A 8 -1.07 -5.94 -3.51
CA ILE A 8 0.29 -5.60 -3.92
C ILE A 8 0.26 -4.70 -5.14
N GLU A 9 1.18 -3.78 -5.20
CA GLU A 9 1.57 -3.12 -6.43
C GLU A 9 2.75 -3.85 -7.04
N VAL A 10 2.67 -4.18 -8.32
CA VAL A 10 3.64 -5.03 -9.01
C VAL A 10 4.11 -4.42 -10.32
N GLY A 11 5.31 -4.77 -10.72
CA GLY A 11 5.91 -4.46 -12.01
C GLY A 11 6.63 -5.68 -12.59
N MET A 12 7.29 -5.50 -13.73
CA MET A 12 8.17 -6.53 -14.29
C MET A 12 9.62 -6.12 -14.13
N LYS A 13 10.46 -7.07 -13.70
CA LYS A 13 11.91 -6.91 -13.59
C LYS A 13 12.60 -8.23 -13.95
N ASP A 14 13.52 -8.19 -14.90
CA ASP A 14 14.31 -9.34 -15.33
C ASP A 14 13.49 -10.59 -15.71
N GLY A 15 12.27 -10.39 -16.25
CA GLY A 15 11.34 -11.45 -16.62
C GLY A 15 10.54 -12.05 -15.44
N PHE A 16 10.64 -11.46 -14.26
CA PHE A 16 9.87 -11.82 -13.08
C PHE A 16 8.91 -10.69 -12.67
N VAL A 17 7.94 -11.01 -11.83
CA VAL A 17 7.07 -9.99 -11.23
C VAL A 17 7.74 -9.45 -9.98
N GLU A 18 8.08 -8.15 -10.00
CA GLU A 18 8.62 -7.45 -8.84
C GLU A 18 7.48 -6.92 -7.96
N VAL A 19 7.57 -7.15 -6.67
CA VAL A 19 6.74 -6.49 -5.68
C VAL A 19 7.27 -5.07 -5.49
N ILE A 20 6.59 -4.07 -6.06
CA ILE A 20 6.94 -2.66 -5.87
C ILE A 20 6.66 -2.29 -4.41
N THR A 21 5.44 -2.56 -3.95
CA THR A 21 5.10 -2.43 -2.55
C THR A 21 3.89 -3.30 -2.18
N PRO A 22 3.93 -4.02 -1.05
CA PRO A 22 2.73 -4.59 -0.46
C PRO A 22 1.95 -3.48 0.25
N ILE A 23 0.63 -3.42 -0.02
CA ILE A 23 -0.24 -2.40 0.57
C ILE A 23 -0.52 -2.79 2.02
N GLU A 24 -0.35 -1.85 2.95
CA GLU A 24 -0.59 -2.09 4.38
C GLU A 24 -2.00 -2.62 4.68
N ASP A 25 -2.11 -3.50 5.68
CA ASP A 25 -3.35 -4.16 6.11
C ASP A 25 -3.99 -5.06 5.04
N THR A 26 -3.22 -5.50 4.07
CA THR A 26 -3.67 -6.46 3.05
C THR A 26 -3.10 -7.86 3.27
N PRO A 27 -3.67 -8.90 2.63
CA PRO A 27 -3.16 -10.27 2.76
C PRO A 27 -1.66 -10.40 2.45
N ALA A 28 -1.17 -9.73 1.41
CA ALA A 28 0.23 -9.79 1.02
C ALA A 28 1.15 -9.17 2.08
N TYR A 29 0.78 -8.00 2.60
CA TYR A 29 1.51 -7.34 3.67
C TYR A 29 1.59 -8.22 4.93
N ASN A 30 0.43 -8.75 5.35
CA ASN A 30 0.33 -9.58 6.55
C ASN A 30 1.06 -10.93 6.40
N ALA A 31 1.18 -11.44 5.18
CA ALA A 31 1.94 -12.66 4.87
C ALA A 31 3.46 -12.43 4.79
N GLY A 32 3.92 -11.18 4.88
CA GLY A 32 5.34 -10.83 4.92
C GLY A 32 6.02 -10.67 3.57
N LEU A 33 5.26 -10.40 2.49
CA LEU A 33 5.84 -9.89 1.24
C LEU A 33 6.48 -8.53 1.47
N LYS A 34 7.61 -8.28 0.81
CA LYS A 34 8.38 -7.04 0.94
C LYS A 34 8.59 -6.39 -0.43
N SER A 35 8.79 -5.08 -0.43
CA SER A 35 9.24 -4.35 -1.62
C SER A 35 10.57 -4.93 -2.10
N GLY A 36 10.70 -5.11 -3.41
CA GLY A 36 11.86 -5.71 -4.04
C GLY A 36 11.81 -7.24 -4.16
N ASP A 37 10.85 -7.93 -3.53
CA ASP A 37 10.67 -9.36 -3.73
C ASP A 37 10.39 -9.66 -5.22
N LEU A 38 11.07 -10.64 -5.79
CA LEU A 38 10.81 -11.12 -7.14
C LEU A 38 9.98 -12.40 -7.08
N ILE A 39 8.74 -12.34 -7.55
CA ILE A 39 7.86 -13.49 -7.64
C ILE A 39 8.30 -14.35 -8.82
N ILE A 40 8.72 -15.58 -8.55
CA ILE A 40 9.21 -16.53 -9.56
C ILE A 40 8.21 -17.64 -9.87
N LYS A 41 7.26 -17.91 -8.97
CA LYS A 41 6.25 -18.96 -9.13
C LYS A 41 4.93 -18.56 -8.45
N LEU A 42 3.82 -18.86 -9.10
CA LEU A 42 2.44 -18.69 -8.61
C LEU A 42 1.73 -20.03 -8.70
N ASP A 43 1.39 -20.64 -7.56
CA ASP A 43 0.97 -22.04 -7.48
C ASP A 43 1.96 -22.94 -8.26
N ASP A 44 1.49 -23.69 -9.25
CA ASP A 44 2.34 -24.54 -10.10
C ASP A 44 2.91 -23.85 -11.34
N THR A 45 2.61 -22.56 -11.54
CA THR A 45 3.00 -21.80 -12.74
C THR A 45 4.27 -20.98 -12.51
N LEU A 46 5.29 -21.21 -13.33
CA LEU A 46 6.48 -20.36 -13.37
C LEU A 46 6.11 -19.01 -14.00
N VAL A 47 6.58 -17.92 -13.36
CA VAL A 47 6.27 -16.55 -13.79
C VAL A 47 7.09 -16.16 -15.04
N LYS A 48 8.29 -16.71 -15.18
CA LYS A 48 9.17 -16.39 -16.33
C LYS A 48 8.47 -16.69 -17.66
N GLY A 49 8.37 -15.67 -18.51
CA GLY A 49 7.68 -15.77 -19.80
C GLY A 49 6.21 -15.34 -19.78
N LEU A 50 5.62 -15.08 -18.61
CA LEU A 50 4.30 -14.49 -18.50
C LEU A 50 4.37 -12.98 -18.73
N THR A 51 3.27 -12.40 -19.22
CA THR A 51 3.06 -10.96 -19.16
C THR A 51 2.65 -10.56 -17.74
N LEU A 52 2.82 -9.28 -17.38
CA LEU A 52 2.34 -8.77 -16.10
C LEU A 52 0.84 -9.03 -15.92
N ASN A 53 0.06 -8.82 -16.97
CA ASN A 53 -1.38 -9.05 -16.94
C ASN A 53 -1.74 -10.52 -16.66
N ASP A 54 -1.00 -11.48 -17.24
CA ASP A 54 -1.24 -12.90 -17.01
C ASP A 54 -0.91 -13.28 -15.58
N ALA A 55 0.21 -12.78 -15.04
CA ALA A 55 0.57 -12.99 -13.65
C ALA A 55 -0.48 -12.37 -12.69
N VAL A 56 -0.96 -11.16 -12.98
CA VAL A 56 -2.01 -10.50 -12.18
C VAL A 56 -3.32 -11.31 -12.22
N LYS A 57 -3.69 -11.89 -13.37
CA LYS A 57 -4.87 -12.78 -13.46
C LYS A 57 -4.74 -14.00 -12.56
N LEU A 58 -3.56 -14.61 -12.48
CA LEU A 58 -3.29 -15.75 -11.60
C LEU A 58 -3.35 -15.35 -10.12
N MET A 59 -2.85 -14.16 -9.78
CA MET A 59 -2.89 -13.63 -8.42
C MET A 59 -4.31 -13.32 -7.94
N ARG A 60 -5.20 -12.89 -8.84
CA ARG A 60 -6.61 -12.62 -8.53
C ARG A 60 -7.41 -13.92 -8.41
N GLY A 61 -8.51 -13.88 -7.69
CA GLY A 61 -9.43 -15.00 -7.55
C GLY A 61 -10.54 -14.72 -6.56
N LYS A 62 -11.31 -15.75 -6.25
CA LYS A 62 -12.41 -15.63 -5.28
C LYS A 62 -11.84 -15.30 -3.88
N PRO A 63 -12.40 -14.31 -3.16
CA PRO A 63 -12.03 -14.07 -1.77
C PRO A 63 -12.13 -15.34 -0.92
N GLY A 64 -11.16 -15.57 -0.03
CA GLY A 64 -11.07 -16.76 0.80
C GLY A 64 -10.31 -17.93 0.16
N THR A 65 -9.97 -17.87 -1.14
CA THR A 65 -9.08 -18.87 -1.76
C THR A 65 -7.61 -18.50 -1.53
N SER A 66 -6.75 -19.50 -1.43
CA SER A 66 -5.31 -19.30 -1.24
C SER A 66 -4.55 -19.40 -2.54
N ILE A 67 -3.37 -18.79 -2.56
CA ILE A 67 -2.34 -18.94 -3.58
C ILE A 67 -1.00 -19.14 -2.90
N ASP A 68 -0.18 -20.05 -3.44
CA ASP A 68 1.20 -20.25 -3.01
C ASP A 68 2.12 -19.42 -3.91
N ILE A 69 2.93 -18.55 -3.31
CA ILE A 69 3.84 -17.64 -4.00
C ILE A 69 5.27 -17.98 -3.60
N ARG A 70 6.15 -18.20 -4.58
CA ARG A 70 7.57 -18.34 -4.34
C ARG A 70 8.29 -17.09 -4.80
N VAL A 71 9.10 -16.52 -3.91
CA VAL A 71 9.84 -15.28 -4.17
C VAL A 71 11.33 -15.45 -3.95
N LEU A 72 12.12 -14.67 -4.69
CA LEU A 72 13.51 -14.37 -4.39
C LEU A 72 13.56 -13.03 -3.67
N ARG A 73 14.34 -12.96 -2.62
CA ARG A 73 14.55 -11.73 -1.82
C ARG A 73 16.03 -11.41 -1.76
N GLU A 74 16.36 -10.13 -1.91
CA GLU A 74 17.72 -9.64 -1.72
C GLU A 74 18.25 -10.07 -0.33
N ASP A 75 19.51 -10.43 -0.24
CA ASP A 75 20.18 -10.91 0.97
C ASP A 75 19.65 -12.23 1.57
N VAL A 76 18.75 -12.94 0.87
CA VAL A 76 18.30 -14.28 1.26
C VAL A 76 18.68 -15.29 0.18
N VAL A 77 19.45 -16.31 0.55
CA VAL A 77 20.02 -17.30 -0.39
C VAL A 77 18.93 -18.19 -0.98
N ASP A 78 18.05 -18.70 -0.12
CA ASP A 78 17.02 -19.65 -0.53
C ASP A 78 15.71 -18.94 -0.92
N PRO A 79 14.99 -19.45 -1.94
CA PRO A 79 13.66 -18.96 -2.27
C PRO A 79 12.70 -19.11 -1.06
N ILE A 80 11.82 -18.14 -0.91
CA ILE A 80 10.84 -18.09 0.17
C ILE A 80 9.47 -18.49 -0.37
N ASP A 81 8.83 -19.48 0.26
CA ASP A 81 7.46 -19.87 -0.04
C ASP A 81 6.49 -19.14 0.90
N ILE A 82 5.52 -18.45 0.35
CA ILE A 82 4.54 -17.66 1.08
C ILE A 82 3.14 -18.05 0.61
N LYS A 83 2.30 -18.52 1.53
CA LYS A 83 0.88 -18.78 1.26
C LYS A 83 0.06 -17.55 1.61
N ILE A 84 -0.75 -17.06 0.67
CA ILE A 84 -1.59 -15.88 0.85
C ILE A 84 -3.04 -16.24 0.57
N THR A 85 -3.94 -15.88 1.46
CA THR A 85 -5.38 -16.00 1.25
C THR A 85 -5.93 -14.71 0.65
N ARG A 86 -6.54 -14.82 -0.52
CA ARG A 86 -7.14 -13.68 -1.23
C ARG A 86 -8.27 -13.05 -0.41
N ALA A 87 -8.36 -11.75 -0.44
CA ALA A 87 -9.43 -11.00 0.22
C ALA A 87 -9.92 -9.86 -0.68
N GLN A 88 -11.11 -9.34 -0.37
CA GLN A 88 -11.54 -8.08 -0.94
C GLN A 88 -10.64 -6.97 -0.39
N ILE A 89 -9.92 -6.26 -1.28
CA ILE A 89 -8.96 -5.25 -0.86
C ILE A 89 -9.71 -3.95 -0.59
N LYS A 90 -9.83 -3.63 0.71
CA LYS A 90 -10.38 -2.35 1.21
C LYS A 90 -9.26 -1.68 2.00
N THR A 91 -8.60 -0.71 1.39
CA THR A 91 -7.52 0.03 2.03
C THR A 91 -7.99 1.42 2.42
N LYS A 92 -7.64 1.83 3.65
CA LYS A 92 -7.72 3.23 4.04
C LYS A 92 -6.42 3.89 3.63
N SER A 93 -6.52 4.91 2.77
CA SER A 93 -5.35 5.65 2.31
C SER A 93 -4.76 6.57 3.38
N VAL A 94 -5.51 6.87 4.43
CA VAL A 94 -5.08 7.73 5.55
C VAL A 94 -5.25 7.02 6.88
N LYS A 95 -4.17 6.99 7.68
CA LYS A 95 -4.16 6.57 9.08
C LYS A 95 -3.65 7.74 9.92
N ALA A 96 -4.22 7.96 11.09
CA ALA A 96 -3.86 9.07 11.94
C ALA A 96 -3.91 8.68 13.42
N LYS A 97 -2.97 9.18 14.19
CA LYS A 97 -2.92 9.02 15.65
C LYS A 97 -2.13 10.14 16.31
N LEU A 98 -2.37 10.37 17.57
CA LEU A 98 -1.45 11.12 18.43
C LEU A 98 -0.33 10.16 18.88
N ILE A 99 0.93 10.57 18.77
CA ILE A 99 2.10 9.77 19.18
C ILE A 99 2.75 10.28 20.46
N GLU A 100 2.61 11.58 20.71
CA GLU A 100 3.06 12.30 21.91
C GLU A 100 2.00 13.32 22.23
N PRO A 101 1.96 13.89 23.44
CA PRO A 101 1.14 15.05 23.69
C PRO A 101 1.43 16.13 22.65
N ASP A 102 0.39 16.59 21.96
CA ASP A 102 0.44 17.66 20.97
C ASP A 102 1.19 17.36 19.65
N TYR A 103 1.54 16.09 19.36
CA TYR A 103 2.09 15.69 18.05
C TYR A 103 1.14 14.75 17.30
N ALA A 104 0.81 15.12 16.06
CA ALA A 104 -0.01 14.31 15.17
C ALA A 104 0.86 13.49 14.20
N TYR A 105 0.61 12.19 14.15
CA TYR A 105 1.18 11.31 13.12
C TYR A 105 0.11 10.98 12.09
N LEU A 106 0.40 11.31 10.83
CA LEU A 106 -0.45 11.10 9.67
C LEU A 106 0.28 10.21 8.67
N ARG A 107 -0.28 9.07 8.37
CA ARG A 107 0.25 8.14 7.38
C ARG A 107 -0.63 8.18 6.13
N VAL A 108 -0.05 8.51 4.97
CA VAL A 108 -0.70 8.43 3.66
C VAL A 108 -0.08 7.27 2.90
N THR A 109 -0.84 6.18 2.76
CA THR A 109 -0.34 4.92 2.17
C THR A 109 -0.43 4.92 0.65
N GLN A 110 -1.38 5.67 0.07
CA GLN A 110 -1.61 5.78 -1.36
C GLN A 110 -2.49 7.00 -1.64
N PHE A 111 -2.45 7.55 -2.85
CA PHE A 111 -3.34 8.64 -3.28
C PHE A 111 -4.59 8.08 -3.98
N GLN A 112 -5.62 7.76 -3.22
CA GLN A 112 -6.93 7.29 -3.67
C GLN A 112 -7.93 8.45 -3.77
N ASP A 113 -9.09 8.20 -4.36
CA ASP A 113 -10.11 9.21 -4.70
C ASP A 113 -10.52 10.15 -3.55
N ARG A 114 -10.42 9.73 -2.31
CA ARG A 114 -10.83 10.55 -1.16
C ARG A 114 -9.70 10.88 -0.18
N THR A 115 -8.46 10.67 -0.58
CA THR A 115 -7.31 10.79 0.33
C THR A 115 -7.18 12.18 0.95
N GLY A 116 -7.36 13.25 0.15
CA GLY A 116 -7.32 14.63 0.65
C GLY A 116 -8.43 14.91 1.66
N GLU A 117 -9.65 14.49 1.36
CA GLU A 117 -10.81 14.64 2.26
C GLU A 117 -10.62 13.85 3.57
N ASP A 118 -10.17 12.60 3.46
CA ASP A 118 -9.93 11.73 4.61
C ASP A 118 -8.79 12.27 5.49
N LEU A 119 -7.75 12.86 4.89
CA LEU A 119 -6.69 13.55 5.63
C LEU A 119 -7.23 14.74 6.42
N ALA A 120 -8.01 15.60 5.77
CA ALA A 120 -8.60 16.77 6.44
C ALA A 120 -9.50 16.36 7.62
N LYS A 121 -10.33 15.33 7.44
CA LYS A 121 -11.15 14.75 8.51
C LYS A 121 -10.31 14.19 9.65
N ALA A 122 -9.23 13.48 9.33
CA ALA A 122 -8.32 12.90 10.32
C ALA A 122 -7.65 14.01 11.16
N ILE A 123 -7.14 15.07 10.53
CA ILE A 123 -6.54 16.21 11.22
C ILE A 123 -7.57 16.88 12.13
N LYS A 124 -8.79 17.12 11.63
CA LYS A 124 -9.87 17.73 12.43
C LYS A 124 -10.21 16.88 13.65
N LYS A 125 -10.29 15.56 13.49
CA LYS A 125 -10.54 14.62 14.58
C LYS A 125 -9.44 14.67 15.63
N LEU A 126 -8.16 14.58 15.22
CA LEU A 126 -7.03 14.63 16.13
C LEU A 126 -6.94 15.98 16.88
N ARG A 127 -7.27 17.10 16.24
CA ARG A 127 -7.34 18.42 16.89
C ARG A 127 -8.40 18.45 17.99
N ALA A 128 -9.55 17.83 17.75
CA ALA A 128 -10.61 17.75 18.75
C ALA A 128 -10.23 16.86 19.95
N GLU A 129 -9.50 15.76 19.68
CA GLU A 129 -9.02 14.84 20.71
C GLU A 129 -7.89 15.45 21.55
N ASN A 130 -6.99 16.21 20.91
CA ASN A 130 -5.80 16.77 21.56
C ASN A 130 -6.09 17.92 22.54
N LYS A 131 -7.21 18.61 22.37
CA LYS A 131 -7.61 19.79 23.18
C LYS A 131 -6.67 21.01 23.12
N HIS A 132 -5.51 20.88 22.53
CA HIS A 132 -4.49 21.91 22.34
C HIS A 132 -4.08 22.00 20.87
N ALA A 133 -3.36 23.06 20.50
CA ALA A 133 -2.72 23.15 19.19
C ALA A 133 -1.63 22.05 19.08
N PHE A 134 -1.42 21.53 17.89
CA PHE A 134 -0.30 20.61 17.67
C PHE A 134 1.03 21.36 17.75
N ASN A 135 1.99 20.80 18.46
CA ASN A 135 3.38 21.24 18.41
C ASN A 135 4.06 20.85 17.09
N GLY A 136 3.55 19.81 16.45
CA GLY A 136 4.04 19.38 15.15
C GLY A 136 3.19 18.28 14.52
N ILE A 137 3.39 18.10 13.21
CA ILE A 137 2.76 17.06 12.41
C ILE A 137 3.85 16.26 11.72
N ILE A 138 3.79 14.95 11.82
CA ILE A 138 4.61 14.02 11.05
C ILE A 138 3.72 13.47 9.93
N LEU A 139 4.06 13.80 8.68
CA LEU A 139 3.43 13.23 7.49
C LEU A 139 4.31 12.09 6.96
N ASP A 140 3.87 10.85 7.16
CA ASP A 140 4.59 9.66 6.72
C ASP A 140 4.02 9.14 5.39
N MET A 141 4.85 9.18 4.36
CA MET A 141 4.55 8.67 3.02
C MET A 141 5.54 7.57 2.58
N ARG A 142 6.26 6.95 3.50
CA ARG A 142 7.17 5.85 3.17
C ARG A 142 6.42 4.69 2.54
N ASN A 143 6.99 4.09 1.49
CA ASN A 143 6.37 3.02 0.69
C ASN A 143 5.00 3.40 0.08
N ASN A 144 4.76 4.70 -0.15
CA ASN A 144 3.61 5.16 -0.90
C ASN A 144 3.95 5.05 -2.40
N PRO A 145 3.24 4.21 -3.18
CA PRO A 145 3.53 4.00 -4.60
C PRO A 145 3.01 5.13 -5.51
N GLY A 146 2.35 6.14 -4.94
CA GLY A 146 1.69 7.20 -5.70
C GLY A 146 0.18 7.04 -5.76
N GLY A 147 -0.41 7.34 -6.91
CA GLY A 147 -1.85 7.27 -7.17
C GLY A 147 -2.36 8.49 -7.94
N LEU A 148 -3.52 9.01 -7.58
CA LEU A 148 -4.15 10.13 -8.27
C LEU A 148 -3.42 11.46 -7.99
N LEU A 149 -2.94 12.10 -9.04
CA LEU A 149 -2.23 13.39 -8.95
C LEU A 149 -3.08 14.47 -8.26
N THR A 150 -4.37 14.52 -8.56
CA THR A 150 -5.31 15.46 -7.93
C THR A 150 -5.37 15.30 -6.41
N GLN A 151 -5.21 14.09 -5.91
CA GLN A 151 -5.19 13.81 -4.48
C GLN A 151 -3.83 14.15 -3.85
N ALA A 152 -2.73 13.97 -4.57
CA ALA A 152 -1.41 14.43 -4.13
C ALA A 152 -1.39 15.96 -3.98
N VAL A 153 -1.96 16.68 -4.94
CA VAL A 153 -2.15 18.15 -4.87
C VAL A 153 -3.01 18.54 -3.68
N SER A 154 -4.15 17.87 -3.47
CA SER A 154 -5.06 18.14 -2.34
C SER A 154 -4.38 17.90 -0.99
N VAL A 155 -3.59 16.85 -0.85
CA VAL A 155 -2.82 16.56 0.37
C VAL A 155 -1.76 17.62 0.60
N SER A 156 -1.03 18.03 -0.43
CA SER A 156 -0.01 19.08 -0.33
C SER A 156 -0.62 20.41 0.08
N ALA A 157 -1.73 20.80 -0.55
CA ALA A 157 -2.45 22.04 -0.25
C ALA A 157 -2.94 22.12 1.21
N ALA A 158 -3.18 20.99 1.86
CA ALA A 158 -3.59 20.97 3.27
C ALA A 158 -2.49 21.48 4.24
N PHE A 159 -1.24 21.57 3.79
CA PHE A 159 -0.08 22.02 4.58
C PHE A 159 0.53 23.34 4.07
N LEU A 160 0.04 23.85 2.95
CA LEU A 160 0.52 25.10 2.35
C LEU A 160 -0.44 26.25 2.67
N GLY A 161 0.09 27.48 2.66
CA GLY A 161 -0.70 28.68 2.82
C GLY A 161 -1.51 29.03 1.57
N ASP A 162 -2.47 29.92 1.70
CA ASP A 162 -3.26 30.42 0.60
C ASP A 162 -2.35 31.10 -0.45
N GLY A 163 -2.50 30.70 -1.72
CA GLY A 163 -1.72 31.23 -2.84
C GLY A 163 -0.45 30.46 -3.19
N GLU A 164 -0.12 29.42 -2.46
CA GLU A 164 0.96 28.50 -2.83
C GLU A 164 0.51 27.58 -3.98
N LEU A 165 1.31 27.51 -5.03
CA LEU A 165 1.06 26.65 -6.18
C LEU A 165 1.68 25.26 -5.95
N VAL A 166 0.89 24.25 -6.18
CA VAL A 166 1.33 22.85 -6.15
C VAL A 166 1.27 22.25 -7.55
#